data_093349ea41a44fa2e39f426fc5370fff
#
_entry.id   093349ea41a44fa2e39f426fc5370fff
#
_cell.length_a   1.000
_cell.length_b   1.000
_cell.length_c   1.000
_cell.angle_alpha   90.00
_cell.angle_beta   90.00
_cell.angle_gamma   90.00
#
_symmetry.space_group_name_H-M   'P 1'
#
loop_
_entity.id
_entity.type
_entity.pdbx_description
1 polymer ?
#
loop_
_entity_poly.entity_id
_entity_poly.type
_entity_poly.pdbx_seq_one_letter_code
_entity_poly.pdbx_strand_id
1 'polypeptide(L)'
;MNLTPLSALHYSSEQLACFLGACFEGYSVPVSLTPERFALRFGAEGISLTDSCVWWEGETLVAIAIITRRADTARLAAYALRPAYRGKGISKRLLAPLFERLREKGVRQLRLEVIADNSAGIGLYRALGFEQQRVLRGYQGATSSASGENVLRDVNPLELVWRAADEVKDTLPWQLDPLSLLTLPFQVYEYRRHAYAAVSTLMDTPSLRFIYVEPEYRGNGFAREMLTVLHHRFAGLSTPVAVPESFTPLFTQAGYSMMDIRQLEMRAVL
;
A
#
# COMPACT_ATOMS: atom_id res chain seq x y z
N MET A 1 -25.73 -9.33 19.64
CA MET A 1 -25.10 -8.35 18.74
C MET A 1 -25.55 -8.69 17.34
N ASN A 2 -26.49 -7.92 16.80
CA ASN A 2 -26.97 -8.07 15.43
C ASN A 2 -26.21 -7.07 14.54
N LEU A 3 -25.22 -7.56 13.80
CA LEU A 3 -24.33 -6.74 12.97
C LEU A 3 -24.78 -6.81 11.51
N THR A 4 -25.16 -5.66 10.97
CA THR A 4 -25.62 -5.55 9.58
C THR A 4 -24.47 -5.12 8.67
N PRO A 5 -24.04 -5.98 7.72
CA PRO A 5 -23.06 -5.60 6.72
C PRO A 5 -23.73 -4.81 5.59
N LEU A 6 -23.15 -3.67 5.24
CA LEU A 6 -23.55 -2.87 4.07
C LEU A 6 -22.36 -2.71 3.12
N SER A 7 -22.62 -2.78 1.82
CA SER A 7 -21.60 -2.54 0.80
C SER A 7 -21.12 -1.08 0.87
N ALA A 8 -19.82 -0.87 0.70
CA ALA A 8 -19.26 0.47 0.62
C ALA A 8 -19.80 1.28 -0.58
N LEU A 9 -20.44 0.63 -1.54
CA LEU A 9 -21.12 1.27 -2.67
C LEU A 9 -22.21 2.28 -2.25
N HIS A 10 -22.76 2.11 -1.04
CA HIS A 10 -23.82 3.00 -0.51
C HIS A 10 -23.28 4.31 0.09
N TYR A 11 -21.96 4.53 0.09
CA TYR A 11 -21.32 5.64 0.77
C TYR A 11 -20.42 6.46 -0.16
N SER A 12 -20.36 7.76 0.09
CA SER A 12 -19.41 8.65 -0.58
C SER A 12 -17.97 8.43 -0.07
N SER A 13 -16.99 8.90 -0.83
CA SER A 13 -15.58 8.90 -0.38
C SER A 13 -15.39 9.65 0.93
N GLU A 14 -16.15 10.73 1.16
CA GLU A 14 -16.14 11.49 2.41
C GLU A 14 -16.63 10.64 3.60
N GLN A 15 -17.75 9.95 3.43
CA GLN A 15 -18.30 9.06 4.46
C GLN A 15 -17.32 7.92 4.77
N LEU A 16 -16.76 7.27 3.74
CA LEU A 16 -15.81 6.17 3.91
C LEU A 16 -14.50 6.64 4.57
N ALA A 17 -14.00 7.83 4.24
CA ALA A 17 -12.84 8.43 4.90
C ALA A 17 -13.13 8.71 6.38
N CYS A 18 -14.30 9.27 6.69
CA CYS A 18 -14.76 9.51 8.06
C CYS A 18 -14.88 8.19 8.84
N PHE A 19 -15.52 7.17 8.29
CA PHE A 19 -15.68 5.86 8.95
C PHE A 19 -14.32 5.19 9.20
N LEU A 20 -13.40 5.30 8.24
CA LEU A 20 -12.05 4.77 8.39
C LEU A 20 -11.32 5.47 9.54
N GLY A 21 -11.32 6.82 9.56
CA GLY A 21 -10.73 7.60 10.64
C GLY A 21 -11.30 7.23 12.01
N ALA A 22 -12.63 7.14 12.10
CA ALA A 22 -13.32 6.75 13.33
C ALA A 22 -12.97 5.32 13.78
N CYS A 23 -12.80 4.37 12.85
CA CYS A 23 -12.41 3.00 13.18
C CYS A 23 -10.92 2.86 13.52
N PHE A 24 -10.06 3.79 13.07
CA PHE A 24 -8.63 3.82 13.42
C PHE A 24 -8.30 4.70 14.62
N GLU A 25 -9.29 5.32 15.26
CA GLU A 25 -9.09 6.10 16.48
C GLU A 25 -8.33 5.30 17.55
N GLY A 26 -7.28 5.91 18.14
CA GLY A 26 -6.42 5.26 19.14
C GLY A 26 -5.55 4.10 18.59
N TYR A 27 -5.37 4.01 17.27
CA TYR A 27 -4.42 3.06 16.68
C TYR A 27 -3.00 3.62 16.76
N SER A 28 -1.99 2.72 16.80
CA SER A 28 -0.57 3.10 16.89
C SER A 28 -0.09 3.99 15.73
N VAL A 29 -0.73 3.86 14.58
CA VAL A 29 -0.50 4.72 13.42
C VAL A 29 -1.79 5.48 13.13
N PRO A 30 -1.81 6.81 13.31
CA PRO A 30 -2.98 7.61 13.00
C PRO A 30 -3.36 7.51 11.52
N VAL A 31 -4.62 7.27 11.24
CA VAL A 31 -5.16 7.30 9.88
C VAL A 31 -6.14 8.45 9.78
N SER A 32 -5.69 9.55 9.21
CA SER A 32 -6.54 10.70 8.86
C SER A 32 -6.41 10.94 7.36
N LEU A 33 -7.47 10.69 6.63
CA LEU A 33 -7.52 10.88 5.18
C LEU A 33 -8.62 11.90 4.86
N THR A 34 -8.26 12.92 4.07
CA THR A 34 -9.30 13.73 3.42
C THR A 34 -10.04 12.87 2.39
N PRO A 35 -11.27 13.24 1.99
CA PRO A 35 -12.02 12.53 0.95
C PRO A 35 -11.21 12.34 -0.35
N GLU A 36 -10.47 13.37 -0.76
CA GLU A 36 -9.63 13.36 -1.95
C GLU A 36 -8.48 12.37 -1.80
N ARG A 37 -7.77 12.39 -0.66
CA ARG A 37 -6.67 11.46 -0.38
C ARG A 37 -7.17 10.01 -0.28
N PHE A 38 -8.37 9.80 0.28
CA PHE A 38 -9.02 8.49 0.29
C PHE A 38 -9.27 8.00 -1.14
N ALA A 39 -9.93 8.82 -1.96
CA ALA A 39 -10.29 8.47 -3.34
C ALA A 39 -9.04 8.20 -4.20
N LEU A 40 -8.03 9.07 -4.12
CA LEU A 40 -6.79 8.91 -4.87
C LEU A 40 -6.01 7.66 -4.46
N ARG A 41 -5.83 7.44 -3.15
CA ARG A 41 -5.07 6.30 -2.63
C ARG A 41 -5.72 4.97 -3.02
N PHE A 42 -6.97 4.78 -2.61
CA PHE A 42 -7.65 3.50 -2.84
C PHE A 42 -8.08 3.33 -4.29
N GLY A 43 -8.36 4.42 -5.01
CA GLY A 43 -8.58 4.41 -6.46
C GLY A 43 -7.39 3.85 -7.21
N ALA A 44 -6.18 4.34 -6.91
CA ALA A 44 -4.94 3.84 -7.51
C ALA A 44 -4.64 2.37 -7.17
N GLU A 45 -5.04 1.94 -5.99
CA GLU A 45 -4.88 0.55 -5.56
C GLU A 45 -5.96 -0.39 -6.12
N GLY A 46 -6.96 0.13 -6.85
CA GLY A 46 -8.04 -0.63 -7.46
C GLY A 46 -9.16 -0.99 -6.48
N ILE A 47 -9.67 0.01 -5.73
CA ILE A 47 -10.77 -0.19 -4.76
C ILE A 47 -11.98 -0.85 -5.43
N SER A 48 -12.52 -1.88 -4.79
CA SER A 48 -13.80 -2.49 -5.12
C SER A 48 -14.84 -2.09 -4.06
N LEU A 49 -15.67 -1.10 -4.37
CA LEU A 49 -16.73 -0.65 -3.47
C LEU A 49 -17.78 -1.73 -3.21
N THR A 50 -18.05 -2.59 -4.20
CA THR A 50 -18.98 -3.72 -4.09
C THR A 50 -18.47 -4.85 -3.20
N ASP A 51 -17.16 -4.96 -3.04
CA ASP A 51 -16.52 -5.97 -2.19
C ASP A 51 -16.12 -5.41 -0.82
N SER A 52 -15.95 -4.09 -0.72
CA SER A 52 -15.72 -3.39 0.53
C SER A 52 -16.99 -3.34 1.40
N CYS A 53 -16.83 -3.32 2.71
CA CYS A 53 -17.95 -3.49 3.64
C CYS A 53 -17.83 -2.56 4.85
N VAL A 54 -18.99 -2.04 5.29
CA VAL A 54 -19.17 -1.31 6.54
C VAL A 54 -20.17 -2.09 7.40
N TRP A 55 -19.88 -2.29 8.69
CA TRP A 55 -20.77 -2.99 9.61
C TRP A 55 -21.36 -2.02 10.63
N TRP A 56 -22.67 -2.24 10.89
CA TRP A 56 -23.46 -1.43 11.79
C TRP A 56 -24.16 -2.30 12.86
N GLU A 57 -24.35 -1.74 14.04
CA GLU A 57 -25.24 -2.22 15.08
C GLU A 57 -26.32 -1.17 15.30
N GLY A 58 -27.51 -1.36 14.71
CA GLY A 58 -28.49 -0.29 14.57
C GLY A 58 -27.91 0.88 13.76
N GLU A 59 -27.83 2.05 14.35
CA GLU A 59 -27.23 3.26 13.74
C GLU A 59 -25.74 3.46 14.12
N THR A 60 -25.17 2.54 14.90
CA THR A 60 -23.81 2.67 15.40
C THR A 60 -22.83 2.01 14.45
N LEU A 61 -21.84 2.77 13.94
CA LEU A 61 -20.71 2.24 13.17
C LEU A 61 -19.88 1.29 14.05
N VAL A 62 -19.62 0.10 13.53
CA VAL A 62 -18.85 -0.95 14.21
C VAL A 62 -17.48 -1.17 13.57
N ALA A 63 -17.45 -1.35 12.26
CA ALA A 63 -16.24 -1.71 11.52
C ALA A 63 -16.30 -1.27 10.06
N ILE A 64 -15.12 -1.20 9.44
CA ILE A 64 -14.97 -1.00 8.00
C ILE A 64 -13.89 -1.93 7.45
N ALA A 65 -14.12 -2.50 6.27
CA ALA A 65 -13.12 -3.20 5.46
C ALA A 65 -13.09 -2.61 4.06
N ILE A 66 -11.92 -2.20 3.61
CA ILE A 66 -11.68 -1.73 2.24
C ILE A 66 -10.97 -2.85 1.48
N ILE A 67 -11.57 -3.28 0.40
CA ILE A 67 -11.05 -4.29 -0.52
C ILE A 67 -10.58 -3.61 -1.80
N THR A 68 -9.37 -3.92 -2.22
CA THR A 68 -8.87 -3.61 -3.56
C THR A 68 -8.79 -4.92 -4.35
N ARG A 69 -9.03 -4.87 -5.67
CA ARG A 69 -9.14 -6.08 -6.49
C ARG A 69 -8.48 -5.92 -7.85
N ARG A 70 -7.81 -6.97 -8.30
CA ARG A 70 -7.24 -7.13 -9.65
C ARG A 70 -7.51 -8.57 -10.10
N ALA A 71 -8.40 -8.73 -11.07
CA ALA A 71 -8.84 -10.05 -11.59
C ALA A 71 -9.28 -11.00 -10.46
N ASP A 72 -8.56 -12.09 -10.25
CA ASP A 72 -8.81 -13.13 -9.25
C ASP A 72 -8.01 -12.93 -7.94
N THR A 73 -7.28 -11.84 -7.82
CA THR A 73 -6.56 -11.47 -6.61
C THR A 73 -7.20 -10.25 -5.96
N ALA A 74 -7.39 -10.30 -4.65
CA ALA A 74 -7.84 -9.17 -3.86
C ALA A 74 -6.87 -8.85 -2.71
N ARG A 75 -7.01 -7.65 -2.15
CA ARG A 75 -6.26 -7.24 -0.96
C ARG A 75 -7.20 -6.59 0.03
N LEU A 76 -7.09 -6.98 1.30
CA LEU A 76 -7.68 -6.27 2.42
C LEU A 76 -6.83 -5.03 2.70
N ALA A 77 -7.13 -3.94 2.00
CA ALA A 77 -6.35 -2.70 2.01
C ALA A 77 -6.45 -1.93 3.32
N ALA A 78 -7.57 -2.07 4.02
CA ALA A 78 -7.78 -1.58 5.37
C ALA A 78 -8.86 -2.40 6.08
N TYR A 79 -8.66 -2.65 7.37
CA TYR A 79 -9.68 -3.21 8.26
C TYR A 79 -9.50 -2.64 9.65
N ALA A 80 -10.57 -2.09 10.20
CA ALA A 80 -10.57 -1.61 11.57
C ALA A 80 -11.96 -1.70 12.23
N LEU A 81 -11.93 -1.85 13.55
CA LEU A 81 -13.09 -1.76 14.44
C LEU A 81 -13.06 -0.43 15.18
N ARG A 82 -14.25 0.13 15.44
CA ARG A 82 -14.39 1.19 16.43
C ARG A 82 -13.79 0.74 17.77
N PRO A 83 -13.15 1.65 18.55
CA PRO A 83 -12.50 1.30 19.82
C PRO A 83 -13.39 0.47 20.76
N ALA A 84 -14.67 0.85 20.89
CA ALA A 84 -15.63 0.18 21.76
C ALA A 84 -15.90 -1.30 21.40
N TYR A 85 -15.53 -1.73 20.21
CA TYR A 85 -15.77 -3.10 19.72
C TYR A 85 -14.50 -3.96 19.65
N ARG A 86 -13.34 -3.39 19.96
CA ARG A 86 -12.06 -4.12 19.97
C ARG A 86 -11.98 -5.08 21.17
N GLY A 87 -11.15 -6.12 21.04
CA GLY A 87 -10.93 -7.11 22.11
C GLY A 87 -12.08 -8.09 22.35
N LYS A 88 -13.21 -7.95 21.62
CA LYS A 88 -14.42 -8.78 21.82
C LYS A 88 -14.49 -10.01 20.90
N GLY A 89 -13.43 -10.32 20.15
CA GLY A 89 -13.37 -11.50 19.27
C GLY A 89 -14.27 -11.44 18.03
N ILE A 90 -14.88 -10.28 17.72
CA ILE A 90 -15.86 -10.18 16.62
C ILE A 90 -15.21 -10.14 15.22
N SER A 91 -13.95 -9.78 15.09
CA SER A 91 -13.28 -9.60 13.79
C SER A 91 -13.37 -10.85 12.90
N LYS A 92 -13.16 -12.04 13.45
CA LYS A 92 -13.28 -13.30 12.70
C LYS A 92 -14.70 -13.50 12.17
N ARG A 93 -15.73 -13.17 12.97
CA ARG A 93 -17.14 -13.27 12.58
C ARG A 93 -17.51 -12.29 11.46
N LEU A 94 -16.82 -11.14 11.36
CA LEU A 94 -17.02 -10.15 10.31
C LEU A 94 -16.27 -10.52 9.03
N LEU A 95 -15.00 -10.91 9.15
CA LEU A 95 -14.12 -11.14 8.01
C LEU A 95 -14.35 -12.49 7.32
N ALA A 96 -14.65 -13.57 8.07
CA ALA A 96 -14.84 -14.89 7.46
C ALA A 96 -15.98 -14.91 6.41
N PRO A 97 -17.18 -14.37 6.67
CA PRO A 97 -18.22 -14.27 5.65
C PRO A 97 -17.86 -13.33 4.48
N LEU A 98 -17.07 -12.27 4.75
CA LEU A 98 -16.58 -11.39 3.68
C LEU A 98 -15.64 -12.14 2.74
N PHE A 99 -14.71 -12.94 3.27
CA PHE A 99 -13.74 -13.69 2.47
C PHE A 99 -14.43 -14.83 1.69
N GLU A 100 -15.42 -15.49 2.28
CA GLU A 100 -16.23 -16.48 1.57
C GLU A 100 -16.97 -15.87 0.38
N ARG A 101 -17.58 -14.70 0.56
CA ARG A 101 -18.21 -13.95 -0.53
C ARG A 101 -17.22 -13.55 -1.62
N LEU A 102 -15.97 -13.19 -1.27
CA LEU A 102 -14.93 -12.93 -2.26
C LEU A 102 -14.56 -14.18 -3.05
N ARG A 103 -14.46 -15.34 -2.38
CA ARG A 103 -14.23 -16.65 -3.01
C ARG A 103 -15.34 -17.01 -3.99
N GLU A 104 -16.60 -16.84 -3.61
CA GLU A 104 -17.77 -17.06 -4.47
C GLU A 104 -17.75 -16.16 -5.72
N LYS A 105 -17.19 -14.94 -5.60
CA LYS A 105 -17.00 -14.01 -6.71
C LYS A 105 -15.73 -14.27 -7.53
N GLY A 106 -15.07 -15.41 -7.34
CA GLY A 106 -13.91 -15.85 -8.11
C GLY A 106 -12.57 -15.26 -7.66
N VAL A 107 -12.49 -14.68 -6.45
CA VAL A 107 -11.20 -14.35 -5.85
C VAL A 107 -10.54 -15.64 -5.38
N ARG A 108 -9.31 -15.88 -5.83
CA ARG A 108 -8.51 -17.07 -5.49
C ARG A 108 -7.40 -16.77 -4.49
N GLN A 109 -6.95 -15.53 -4.45
CA GLN A 109 -5.88 -15.09 -3.57
C GLN A 109 -6.27 -13.81 -2.84
N LEU A 110 -6.05 -13.77 -1.53
CA LEU A 110 -6.25 -12.58 -0.71
C LEU A 110 -4.95 -12.18 -0.04
N ARG A 111 -4.58 -10.91 -0.15
CA ARG A 111 -3.36 -10.31 0.43
C ARG A 111 -3.74 -9.26 1.46
N LEU A 112 -2.84 -8.99 2.38
CA LEU A 112 -2.92 -7.86 3.31
C LEU A 112 -1.53 -7.49 3.83
N GLU A 113 -1.40 -6.31 4.40
CA GLU A 113 -0.27 -5.94 5.24
C GLU A 113 -0.77 -5.65 6.66
N VAL A 114 0.00 -6.10 7.64
CA VAL A 114 -0.25 -5.84 9.06
C VAL A 114 1.01 -5.32 9.74
N ILE A 115 0.86 -4.32 10.63
CA ILE A 115 1.98 -3.81 11.43
C ILE A 115 2.60 -4.97 12.22
N ALA A 116 3.93 -5.11 12.16
CA ALA A 116 4.64 -6.26 12.73
C ALA A 116 4.45 -6.41 14.25
N ASP A 117 4.19 -5.30 14.94
CA ASP A 117 3.95 -5.28 16.39
C ASP A 117 2.47 -5.46 16.77
N ASN A 118 1.56 -5.59 15.78
CA ASN A 118 0.15 -5.87 15.99
C ASN A 118 -0.10 -7.37 16.15
N SER A 119 0.27 -7.93 17.31
CA SER A 119 0.12 -9.36 17.60
C SER A 119 -1.33 -9.86 17.49
N ALA A 120 -2.30 -9.03 17.88
CA ALA A 120 -3.73 -9.35 17.80
C ALA A 120 -4.19 -9.46 16.33
N GLY A 121 -3.78 -8.53 15.45
CA GLY A 121 -4.05 -8.59 14.02
C GLY A 121 -3.40 -9.80 13.35
N ILE A 122 -2.13 -10.07 13.67
CA ILE A 122 -1.39 -11.22 13.14
C ILE A 122 -2.08 -12.53 13.55
N GLY A 123 -2.47 -12.66 14.82
CA GLY A 123 -3.21 -13.83 15.31
C GLY A 123 -4.55 -14.02 14.62
N LEU A 124 -5.31 -12.94 14.41
CA LEU A 124 -6.56 -12.95 13.66
C LEU A 124 -6.36 -13.47 12.23
N TYR A 125 -5.39 -12.90 11.50
CA TYR A 125 -5.18 -13.27 10.09
C TYR A 125 -4.65 -14.69 9.94
N ARG A 126 -3.76 -15.15 10.84
CA ARG A 126 -3.36 -16.57 10.88
C ARG A 126 -4.55 -17.49 11.12
N ALA A 127 -5.46 -17.13 12.04
CA ALA A 127 -6.68 -17.90 12.30
C ALA A 127 -7.70 -17.87 11.14
N LEU A 128 -7.51 -16.99 10.14
CA LEU A 128 -8.25 -16.90 8.90
C LEU A 128 -7.49 -17.50 7.69
N GLY A 129 -6.40 -18.24 7.94
CA GLY A 129 -5.65 -18.95 6.90
C GLY A 129 -4.56 -18.14 6.19
N PHE A 130 -4.21 -16.96 6.70
CA PHE A 130 -3.11 -16.18 6.12
C PHE A 130 -1.75 -16.66 6.60
N GLU A 131 -0.81 -16.73 5.66
CA GLU A 131 0.60 -17.02 5.90
C GLU A 131 1.46 -15.79 5.60
N GLN A 132 2.48 -15.58 6.42
CA GLN A 132 3.45 -14.51 6.21
C GLN A 132 4.29 -14.79 4.97
N GLN A 133 4.42 -13.82 4.08
CA GLN A 133 5.23 -13.91 2.87
C GLN A 133 6.58 -13.21 3.05
N ARG A 134 6.58 -11.98 3.52
CA ARG A 134 7.79 -11.17 3.69
C ARG A 134 7.59 -10.05 4.72
N VAL A 135 8.72 -9.46 5.13
CA VAL A 135 8.75 -8.22 5.94
C VAL A 135 8.88 -7.04 5.00
N LEU A 136 8.12 -5.98 5.29
CA LEU A 136 8.09 -4.74 4.54
C LEU A 136 8.59 -3.58 5.40
N ARG A 137 9.34 -2.67 4.78
CA ARG A 137 9.92 -1.48 5.38
C ARG A 137 9.54 -0.21 4.61
N GLY A 138 9.60 0.90 5.29
CA GLY A 138 9.66 2.23 4.69
C GLY A 138 11.08 2.81 4.80
N TYR A 139 11.41 3.70 3.89
CA TYR A 139 12.70 4.40 3.85
C TYR A 139 12.47 5.89 3.69
N GLN A 140 13.34 6.69 4.30
CA GLN A 140 13.26 8.15 4.33
C GLN A 140 14.63 8.73 3.94
N GLY A 141 14.65 9.59 2.94
CA GLY A 141 15.80 10.42 2.59
C GLY A 141 15.98 11.60 3.56
N ALA A 142 17.15 12.23 3.56
CA ALA A 142 17.40 13.40 4.37
C ALA A 142 16.47 14.58 3.98
N THR A 143 16.21 15.46 4.95
CA THR A 143 15.33 16.62 4.76
C THR A 143 16.01 17.79 4.03
N SER A 144 17.32 17.75 3.84
CA SER A 144 18.08 18.76 3.07
C SER A 144 18.39 18.22 1.68
N SER A 145 18.11 19.00 0.64
CA SER A 145 18.58 18.73 -0.72
C SER A 145 19.97 19.33 -0.91
N ALA A 146 20.91 18.55 -1.44
CA ALA A 146 22.14 19.11 -1.97
C ALA A 146 21.89 19.62 -3.40
N SER A 147 22.46 20.75 -3.78
CA SER A 147 22.44 21.24 -5.16
C SER A 147 23.34 20.34 -6.02
N GLY A 148 22.73 19.42 -6.76
CA GLY A 148 23.41 18.59 -7.77
C GLY A 148 22.95 18.96 -9.18
N GLU A 149 23.75 18.61 -10.18
CA GLU A 149 23.35 18.71 -11.59
C GLU A 149 22.06 17.89 -11.83
N ASN A 150 21.13 18.46 -12.59
CA ASN A 150 19.91 17.76 -12.96
C ASN A 150 20.20 16.74 -14.08
N VAL A 151 20.65 15.58 -13.70
CA VAL A 151 20.96 14.47 -14.61
C VAL A 151 19.76 13.57 -14.90
N LEU A 152 18.58 13.90 -14.34
CA LEU A 152 17.34 13.18 -14.54
C LEU A 152 16.59 13.76 -15.73
N ARG A 153 16.09 12.89 -16.59
CA ARG A 153 15.20 13.22 -17.72
C ARG A 153 13.78 12.79 -17.39
N ASP A 154 12.83 13.68 -17.62
CA ASP A 154 11.40 13.35 -17.53
C ASP A 154 11.01 12.44 -18.69
N VAL A 155 10.27 11.39 -18.40
CA VAL A 155 9.76 10.44 -19.40
C VAL A 155 8.27 10.18 -19.23
N ASN A 156 7.63 9.70 -20.30
CA ASN A 156 6.23 9.35 -20.25
C ASN A 156 5.98 8.22 -19.22
N PRO A 157 5.10 8.43 -18.23
CA PRO A 157 4.78 7.42 -17.24
C PRO A 157 4.36 6.07 -17.80
N LEU A 158 3.63 6.04 -18.90
CA LEU A 158 3.16 4.80 -19.53
C LEU A 158 4.32 3.95 -20.07
N GLU A 159 5.44 4.56 -20.48
CA GLU A 159 6.61 3.79 -20.93
C GLU A 159 7.15 2.92 -19.80
N LEU A 160 7.23 3.44 -18.57
CA LEU A 160 7.68 2.67 -17.42
C LEU A 160 6.71 1.54 -17.08
N VAL A 161 5.40 1.82 -17.07
CA VAL A 161 4.38 0.82 -16.76
C VAL A 161 4.45 -0.35 -17.75
N TRP A 162 4.52 -0.06 -19.05
CA TRP A 162 4.63 -1.10 -20.10
C TRP A 162 5.90 -1.94 -19.97
N ARG A 163 7.06 -1.31 -19.67
CA ARG A 163 8.34 -2.03 -19.51
C ARG A 163 8.33 -2.94 -18.27
N ALA A 164 7.71 -2.50 -17.20
CA ALA A 164 7.80 -3.18 -15.91
C ALA A 164 6.68 -4.20 -15.64
N ALA A 165 5.49 -4.04 -16.24
CA ALA A 165 4.31 -4.81 -15.86
C ALA A 165 4.46 -6.31 -16.06
N ASP A 166 5.04 -6.76 -17.17
CA ASP A 166 5.23 -8.19 -17.45
C ASP A 166 6.32 -8.83 -16.58
N GLU A 167 7.31 -8.03 -16.19
CA GLU A 167 8.51 -8.53 -15.52
C GLU A 167 8.32 -8.69 -14.00
N VAL A 168 7.55 -7.76 -13.40
CA VAL A 168 7.35 -7.72 -11.95
C VAL A 168 6.05 -8.40 -11.50
N LYS A 169 5.38 -9.08 -12.41
CA LYS A 169 4.11 -9.75 -12.15
C LYS A 169 4.20 -10.62 -10.90
N ASP A 170 3.32 -10.35 -9.93
CA ASP A 170 3.21 -11.04 -8.64
C ASP A 170 4.46 -11.04 -7.74
N THR A 171 5.53 -10.34 -8.12
CA THR A 171 6.79 -10.30 -7.35
C THR A 171 6.83 -9.18 -6.33
N LEU A 172 6.06 -8.11 -6.54
CA LEU A 172 6.04 -6.93 -5.68
C LEU A 172 4.81 -6.90 -4.76
N PRO A 173 4.92 -6.22 -3.62
CA PRO A 173 3.78 -5.85 -2.80
C PRO A 173 2.78 -5.02 -3.58
N TRP A 174 1.49 -5.13 -3.24
CA TRP A 174 0.38 -4.49 -3.97
C TRP A 174 0.57 -3.00 -4.24
N GLN A 175 1.07 -2.28 -3.24
CA GLN A 175 1.25 -0.82 -3.31
C GLN A 175 2.40 -0.39 -4.24
N LEU A 176 3.33 -1.29 -4.52
CA LEU A 176 4.50 -1.06 -5.40
C LEU A 176 4.33 -1.69 -6.78
N ASP A 177 3.20 -2.31 -7.05
CA ASP A 177 2.91 -2.88 -8.36
C ASP A 177 2.74 -1.76 -9.39
N PRO A 178 3.35 -1.85 -10.59
CA PRO A 178 3.24 -0.84 -11.65
C PRO A 178 1.79 -0.49 -12.02
N LEU A 179 0.84 -1.40 -11.87
CA LEU A 179 -0.58 -1.15 -12.11
C LEU A 179 -1.16 -0.08 -11.17
N SER A 180 -0.58 0.09 -9.96
CA SER A 180 -0.98 1.18 -9.05
C SER A 180 -0.56 2.55 -9.57
N LEU A 181 0.35 2.63 -10.53
CA LEU A 181 0.83 3.88 -11.11
C LEU A 181 -0.12 4.46 -12.18
N LEU A 182 -1.05 3.65 -12.73
CA LEU A 182 -1.92 4.08 -13.83
C LEU A 182 -2.88 5.21 -13.44
N THR A 183 -3.20 5.35 -12.17
CA THR A 183 -4.21 6.30 -11.67
C THR A 183 -3.68 7.25 -10.59
N LEU A 184 -2.45 7.08 -10.12
CA LEU A 184 -1.80 8.01 -9.19
C LEU A 184 -1.13 9.14 -9.98
N PRO A 185 -1.27 10.41 -9.56
CA PRO A 185 -0.41 11.47 -10.05
C PRO A 185 1.03 11.21 -9.64
N PHE A 186 1.90 10.99 -10.62
CA PHE A 186 3.34 10.82 -10.41
C PHE A 186 4.10 11.28 -11.65
N GLN A 187 5.38 11.53 -11.46
CA GLN A 187 6.32 11.85 -12.53
C GLN A 187 7.36 10.75 -12.61
N VAL A 188 7.69 10.32 -13.81
CA VAL A 188 8.76 9.36 -14.06
C VAL A 188 10.03 10.08 -14.47
N TYR A 189 11.10 9.68 -13.84
CA TYR A 189 12.45 10.14 -14.13
C TYR A 189 13.26 8.99 -14.69
N GLU A 190 14.05 9.28 -15.70
CA GLU A 190 15.05 8.39 -16.29
C GLU A 190 16.45 8.84 -15.86
N TYR A 191 17.30 7.90 -15.55
CA TYR A 191 18.72 8.09 -15.27
C TYR A 191 19.56 7.22 -16.22
N ARG A 192 20.44 7.88 -17.01
CA ARG A 192 21.37 7.22 -17.95
C ARG A 192 20.70 6.21 -18.89
N ARG A 193 19.44 6.41 -19.26
CA ARG A 193 18.62 5.55 -20.15
C ARG A 193 18.32 4.13 -19.64
N HIS A 194 18.75 3.76 -18.44
CA HIS A 194 18.66 2.36 -17.96
C HIS A 194 17.96 2.23 -16.61
N ALA A 195 17.88 3.30 -15.83
CA ALA A 195 17.15 3.31 -14.57
C ALA A 195 16.02 4.31 -14.62
N TYR A 196 14.88 3.93 -14.05
CA TYR A 196 13.64 4.71 -14.03
C TYR A 196 13.07 4.74 -12.63
N ALA A 197 12.48 5.85 -12.23
CA ALA A 197 11.79 5.96 -10.95
C ALA A 197 10.52 6.78 -11.07
N ALA A 198 9.44 6.31 -10.45
CA ALA A 198 8.19 7.02 -10.31
C ALA A 198 8.12 7.72 -8.96
N VAL A 199 7.99 9.03 -8.95
CA VAL A 199 7.89 9.86 -7.75
C VAL A 199 6.55 10.58 -7.75
N SER A 200 5.79 10.43 -6.68
CA SER A 200 4.53 11.15 -6.45
C SER A 200 4.77 12.30 -5.47
N THR A 201 4.25 13.47 -5.81
CA THR A 201 4.24 14.66 -4.94
C THR A 201 2.82 14.97 -4.44
N LEU A 202 1.93 13.98 -4.50
CA LEU A 202 0.53 14.13 -4.09
C LEU A 202 0.36 14.42 -2.60
N MET A 203 1.28 13.91 -1.79
CA MET A 203 1.30 14.12 -0.33
C MET A 203 2.27 15.25 0.02
N ASP A 204 2.24 15.72 1.25
CA ASP A 204 3.10 16.82 1.73
C ASP A 204 4.60 16.52 1.59
N THR A 205 4.96 15.24 1.54
CA THR A 205 6.32 14.78 1.27
C THR A 205 6.35 13.96 -0.03
N PRO A 206 7.38 14.14 -0.88
CA PRO A 206 7.53 13.34 -2.08
C PRO A 206 7.70 11.85 -1.73
N SER A 207 7.10 10.99 -2.56
CA SER A 207 7.11 9.55 -2.31
C SER A 207 7.60 8.79 -3.54
N LEU A 208 8.67 8.02 -3.37
CA LEU A 208 9.14 7.07 -4.38
C LEU A 208 8.17 5.87 -4.43
N ARG A 209 7.48 5.74 -5.55
CA ARG A 209 6.45 4.71 -5.74
C ARG A 209 6.97 3.48 -6.45
N PHE A 210 7.98 3.64 -7.31
CA PHE A 210 8.56 2.56 -8.07
C PHE A 210 9.98 2.91 -8.51
N ILE A 211 10.83 1.91 -8.63
CA ILE A 211 12.16 2.00 -9.24
C ILE A 211 12.37 0.77 -10.12
N TYR A 212 12.89 1.00 -11.30
CA TYR A 212 13.13 -0.04 -12.29
C TYR A 212 14.49 0.15 -12.95
N VAL A 213 15.21 -0.93 -13.17
CA VAL A 213 16.43 -0.97 -13.97
C VAL A 213 16.24 -2.03 -15.05
N GLU A 214 16.56 -1.69 -16.28
CA GLU A 214 16.48 -2.62 -17.39
C GLU A 214 17.33 -3.89 -17.11
N PRO A 215 16.82 -5.08 -17.43
CA PRO A 215 17.42 -6.36 -17.02
C PRO A 215 18.92 -6.47 -17.31
N GLU A 216 19.34 -6.06 -18.50
CA GLU A 216 20.72 -6.16 -18.97
C GLU A 216 21.69 -5.26 -18.18
N TYR A 217 21.15 -4.25 -17.48
CA TYR A 217 21.91 -3.26 -16.70
C TYR A 217 21.84 -3.48 -15.19
N ARG A 218 21.15 -4.53 -14.73
CA ARG A 218 21.10 -4.88 -13.31
C ARG A 218 22.46 -5.35 -12.79
N GLY A 219 22.68 -5.15 -11.48
CA GLY A 219 23.98 -5.50 -10.88
C GLY A 219 25.09 -4.46 -11.06
N ASN A 220 24.89 -3.45 -11.92
CA ASN A 220 25.89 -2.42 -12.25
C ASN A 220 25.76 -1.11 -11.42
N GLY A 221 24.95 -1.11 -10.36
CA GLY A 221 24.83 0.03 -9.45
C GLY A 221 23.79 1.09 -9.85
N PHE A 222 23.14 1.00 -11.01
CA PHE A 222 22.20 2.01 -11.52
C PHE A 222 21.05 2.33 -10.56
N ALA A 223 20.48 1.33 -9.86
CA ALA A 223 19.42 1.58 -8.88
C ALA A 223 19.92 2.45 -7.72
N ARG A 224 21.11 2.18 -7.20
CA ARG A 224 21.74 2.97 -6.13
C ARG A 224 22.04 4.40 -6.58
N GLU A 225 22.63 4.56 -7.77
CA GLU A 225 22.93 5.88 -8.33
C GLU A 225 21.65 6.68 -8.53
N MET A 226 20.60 6.06 -9.08
CA MET A 226 19.28 6.68 -9.24
C MET A 226 18.69 7.14 -7.90
N LEU A 227 18.72 6.30 -6.87
CA LEU A 227 18.26 6.65 -5.53
C LEU A 227 19.07 7.80 -4.94
N THR A 228 20.39 7.83 -5.13
CA THR A 228 21.26 8.92 -4.67
C THR A 228 20.88 10.24 -5.34
N VAL A 229 20.68 10.25 -6.65
CA VAL A 229 20.27 11.45 -7.40
C VAL A 229 18.89 11.94 -6.95
N LEU A 230 17.92 11.01 -6.78
CA LEU A 230 16.58 11.34 -6.27
C LEU A 230 16.63 11.90 -4.84
N HIS A 231 17.50 11.35 -3.98
CA HIS A 231 17.72 11.85 -2.62
C HIS A 231 18.17 13.31 -2.60
N HIS A 232 19.05 13.70 -3.54
CA HIS A 232 19.54 15.07 -3.67
C HIS A 232 18.47 16.01 -4.27
N ARG A 233 17.63 15.51 -5.18
CA ARG A 233 16.60 16.33 -5.84
C ARG A 233 15.36 16.57 -4.98
N PHE A 234 14.94 15.60 -4.19
CA PHE A 234 13.71 15.61 -3.42
C PHE A 234 14.02 15.52 -1.92
N ALA A 235 14.07 16.68 -1.26
CA ALA A 235 14.24 16.71 0.19
C ALA A 235 13.16 15.88 0.89
N GLY A 236 13.57 15.00 1.79
CA GLY A 236 12.65 14.14 2.53
C GLY A 236 11.94 13.09 1.67
N LEU A 237 12.45 12.73 0.49
CA LEU A 237 11.86 11.67 -0.33
C LEU A 237 11.70 10.38 0.49
N SER A 238 10.47 9.90 0.56
CA SER A 238 10.15 8.69 1.33
C SER A 238 9.63 7.58 0.42
N THR A 239 9.59 6.36 0.94
CA THR A 239 8.83 5.26 0.33
C THR A 239 7.60 4.94 1.16
N PRO A 240 6.55 4.30 0.61
CA PRO A 240 5.56 3.63 1.46
C PRO A 240 6.23 2.53 2.30
N VAL A 241 5.62 2.16 3.44
CA VAL A 241 6.06 1.02 4.25
C VAL A 241 5.64 -0.29 3.57
N ALA A 242 6.07 -0.46 2.33
CA ALA A 242 5.71 -1.56 1.46
C ALA A 242 6.92 -2.14 0.71
N VAL A 243 8.12 -1.62 0.95
CA VAL A 243 9.33 -2.10 0.30
C VAL A 243 9.80 -3.39 0.99
N PRO A 244 10.04 -4.49 0.24
CA PRO A 244 10.61 -5.71 0.82
C PRO A 244 11.92 -5.43 1.56
N GLU A 245 12.06 -5.97 2.77
CA GLU A 245 13.24 -5.73 3.64
C GLU A 245 14.55 -6.18 2.98
N SER A 246 14.49 -7.10 2.02
CA SER A 246 15.66 -7.53 1.21
C SER A 246 16.33 -6.38 0.45
N PHE A 247 15.62 -5.27 0.18
CA PHE A 247 16.19 -4.08 -0.46
C PHE A 247 16.85 -3.09 0.52
N THR A 248 16.89 -3.39 1.83
CA THR A 248 17.54 -2.52 2.83
C THR A 248 18.96 -2.08 2.42
N PRO A 249 19.86 -2.99 1.97
CA PRO A 249 21.21 -2.58 1.59
C PRO A 249 21.22 -1.55 0.45
N LEU A 250 20.32 -1.66 -0.52
CA LEU A 250 20.20 -0.72 -1.61
C LEU A 250 19.87 0.70 -1.12
N PHE A 251 18.86 0.82 -0.25
CA PHE A 251 18.41 2.11 0.27
C PHE A 251 19.44 2.74 1.23
N THR A 252 20.01 1.96 2.15
CA THR A 252 21.00 2.47 3.11
C THR A 252 22.29 2.92 2.43
N GLN A 253 22.75 2.19 1.41
CA GLN A 253 23.92 2.60 0.61
C GLN A 253 23.66 3.86 -0.24
N ALA A 254 22.39 4.15 -0.55
CA ALA A 254 22.00 5.39 -1.22
C ALA A 254 21.70 6.55 -0.26
N GLY A 255 21.96 6.40 1.05
CA GLY A 255 21.81 7.45 2.05
C GLY A 255 20.43 7.57 2.69
N TYR A 256 19.53 6.57 2.50
CA TYR A 256 18.22 6.56 3.15
C TYR A 256 18.30 5.88 4.51
N SER A 257 17.53 6.39 5.48
CA SER A 257 17.30 5.75 6.77
C SER A 257 16.04 4.89 6.74
N MET A 258 16.04 3.81 7.52
CA MET A 258 14.83 2.99 7.72
C MET A 258 13.85 3.73 8.62
N MET A 259 12.55 3.62 8.28
CA MET A 259 11.48 4.03 9.19
C MET A 259 11.31 2.97 10.30
N ASP A 260 10.86 3.42 11.47
CA ASP A 260 10.64 2.53 12.63
C ASP A 260 9.53 1.50 12.37
N ILE A 261 8.52 1.88 11.59
CA ILE A 261 7.38 1.03 11.28
C ILE A 261 7.78 -0.10 10.34
N ARG A 262 7.41 -1.33 10.70
CA ARG A 262 7.49 -2.53 9.85
C ARG A 262 6.11 -3.08 9.60
N GLN A 263 5.92 -3.72 8.45
CA GLN A 263 4.72 -4.49 8.16
C GLN A 263 5.08 -5.92 7.75
N LEU A 264 4.17 -6.85 8.01
CA LEU A 264 4.20 -8.19 7.45
C LEU A 264 3.22 -8.23 6.29
N GLU A 265 3.71 -8.58 5.10
CA GLU A 265 2.82 -8.98 4.01
C GLU A 265 2.34 -10.41 4.28
N MET A 266 1.03 -10.61 4.23
CA MET A 266 0.42 -11.92 4.44
C MET A 266 -0.50 -12.26 3.27
N ARG A 267 -0.64 -13.57 2.98
CA ARG A 267 -1.42 -14.10 1.89
C ARG A 267 -2.23 -15.32 2.32
N ALA A 268 -3.45 -15.41 1.82
CA ALA A 268 -4.29 -16.60 1.90
C ALA A 268 -4.75 -17.02 0.50
N VAL A 269 -4.91 -18.32 0.28
CA VAL A 269 -5.63 -18.90 -0.86
C VAL A 269 -7.08 -19.10 -0.43
N LEU A 270 -8.05 -18.60 -1.21
CA LEU A 270 -9.49 -18.68 -0.91
C LEU A 270 -10.17 -19.87 -1.58
#